data_97aef2f6cc51b62a0194bf09486a14ff
#
_entry.id   97aef2f6cc51b62a0194bf09486a14ff
#
_cell.length_a   1.000
_cell.length_b   1.000
_cell.length_c   1.000
_cell.angle_alpha   90.00
_cell.angle_beta   90.00
_cell.angle_gamma   90.00
#
_symmetry.space_group_name_H-M   'P 1'
#
loop_
_entity.id
_entity.type
_entity.pdbx_description
1 polymer ?
#
loop_
_entity_poly.entity_id
_entity_poly.type
_entity_poly.pdbx_seq_one_letter_code
_entity_poly.pdbx_strand_id
1 'polypeptide(L)'
;MCKQLEVTRAAYYKWLNRKPTEQEKENIRLAELIREYDDRFNHILGYLRMTSWINHFNHTNYSKKHVHRIMKKLGIHSVIRKKKKKYIYSTPESIAENKLCRDFYSNAPNEK
;
A
#
# COMPACT_ATOMS: atom_id res chain seq x y z
N MET A 1 17.53 -9.82 37.38
CA MET A 1 17.03 -9.48 36.05
C MET A 1 17.74 -8.27 35.44
N CYS A 2 17.66 -7.05 35.99
CA CYS A 2 18.28 -5.86 35.34
C CYS A 2 19.78 -5.99 35.06
N LYS A 3 20.53 -6.64 35.96
CA LYS A 3 21.98 -6.90 35.78
C LYS A 3 22.27 -7.86 34.61
N GLN A 4 21.42 -8.85 34.36
CA GLN A 4 21.58 -9.80 33.24
C GLN A 4 21.28 -9.18 31.87
N LEU A 5 20.45 -8.13 31.86
CA LEU A 5 20.05 -7.41 30.65
C LEU A 5 20.86 -6.14 30.43
N GLU A 6 21.89 -5.89 31.26
CA GLU A 6 22.74 -4.69 31.21
C GLU A 6 21.94 -3.36 31.23
N VAL A 7 20.74 -3.38 31.83
CA VAL A 7 19.87 -2.21 31.95
C VAL A 7 19.90 -1.68 33.39
N THR A 8 20.05 -0.36 33.53
CA THR A 8 20.01 0.28 34.86
C THR A 8 18.58 0.21 35.44
N ARG A 9 18.47 -0.01 36.80
CA ARG A 9 17.16 0.01 37.46
C ARG A 9 16.39 1.29 37.23
N ALA A 10 17.05 2.45 37.18
CA ALA A 10 16.42 3.71 36.92
C ALA A 10 15.79 3.78 35.49
N ALA A 11 16.47 3.25 34.49
CA ALA A 11 15.94 3.16 33.14
C ALA A 11 14.70 2.25 33.06
N TYR A 12 14.72 1.12 33.77
CA TYR A 12 13.58 0.20 33.85
C TYR A 12 12.34 0.86 34.47
N TYR A 13 12.49 1.53 35.63
CA TYR A 13 11.37 2.21 36.27
C TYR A 13 10.88 3.42 35.47
N LYS A 14 11.76 4.13 34.81
CA LYS A 14 11.40 5.23 33.90
C LYS A 14 10.56 4.72 32.72
N TRP A 15 10.91 3.58 32.16
CA TRP A 15 10.14 2.92 31.11
C TRP A 15 8.78 2.43 31.63
N LEU A 16 8.75 1.78 32.78
CA LEU A 16 7.52 1.23 33.38
C LEU A 16 6.49 2.34 33.70
N ASN A 17 6.97 3.48 34.25
CA ASN A 17 6.12 4.62 34.62
C ASN A 17 5.91 5.62 33.49
N ARG A 18 6.39 5.33 32.26
CA ARG A 18 6.26 6.21 31.12
C ARG A 18 4.81 6.38 30.71
N LYS A 19 4.35 7.63 30.70
CA LYS A 19 3.07 7.97 30.08
C LYS A 19 3.27 8.12 28.57
N PRO A 20 2.35 7.62 27.73
CA PRO A 20 2.43 7.82 26.28
C PRO A 20 2.36 9.31 25.95
N THR A 21 3.20 9.75 25.03
CA THR A 21 3.21 11.12 24.53
C THR A 21 1.95 11.39 23.71
N GLU A 22 1.58 12.66 23.54
CA GLU A 22 0.44 13.04 22.68
C GLU A 22 0.60 12.48 21.26
N GLN A 23 1.82 12.51 20.73
CA GLN A 23 2.10 11.95 19.41
C GLN A 23 1.94 10.42 19.35
N GLU A 24 2.23 9.72 20.42
CA GLU A 24 1.98 8.27 20.51
C GLU A 24 0.49 7.97 20.55
N LYS A 25 -0.29 8.75 21.30
CA LYS A 25 -1.76 8.64 21.33
C LYS A 25 -2.37 8.90 19.94
N GLU A 26 -1.90 9.94 19.25
CA GLU A 26 -2.29 10.24 17.86
C GLU A 26 -1.96 9.10 16.92
N ASN A 27 -0.78 8.50 17.04
CA ASN A 27 -0.38 7.36 16.22
C ASN A 27 -1.26 6.13 16.47
N ILE A 28 -1.65 5.89 17.73
CA ILE A 28 -2.58 4.79 18.09
C ILE A 28 -3.95 5.05 17.46
N ARG A 29 -4.49 6.26 17.62
CA ARG A 29 -5.77 6.66 17.00
C ARG A 29 -5.75 6.51 15.48
N LEU A 30 -4.67 6.96 14.84
CA LEU A 30 -4.50 6.82 13.40
C LEU A 30 -4.40 5.33 12.98
N ALA A 31 -3.74 4.50 13.79
CA ALA A 31 -3.63 3.06 13.52
C ALA A 31 -5.00 2.35 13.60
N GLU A 32 -5.85 2.74 14.54
CA GLU A 32 -7.23 2.24 14.65
C GLU A 32 -8.07 2.64 13.45
N LEU A 33 -8.02 3.90 13.03
CA LEU A 33 -8.71 4.38 11.83
C LEU A 33 -8.24 3.64 10.57
N ILE A 34 -6.93 3.42 10.41
CA ILE A 34 -6.39 2.69 9.26
C ILE A 34 -6.93 1.25 9.23
N ARG A 35 -7.00 0.55 10.36
CA ARG A 35 -7.56 -0.81 10.41
C ARG A 35 -9.04 -0.82 10.05
N GLU A 36 -9.84 0.08 10.62
CA GLU A 36 -11.27 0.20 10.34
C GLU A 36 -11.54 0.41 8.84
N TYR A 37 -10.81 1.33 8.21
CA TYR A 37 -10.98 1.58 6.77
C TYR A 37 -10.42 0.46 5.91
N ASP A 38 -9.35 -0.22 6.31
CA ASP A 38 -8.79 -1.35 5.60
C ASP A 38 -9.76 -2.53 5.55
N ASP A 39 -10.38 -2.85 6.68
CA ASP A 39 -11.42 -3.89 6.77
C ASP A 39 -12.68 -3.49 5.98
N ARG A 40 -13.13 -2.26 6.10
CA ARG A 40 -14.30 -1.73 5.39
C ARG A 40 -14.16 -1.80 3.87
N PHE A 41 -12.96 -1.62 3.35
CA PHE A 41 -12.67 -1.63 1.91
C PHE A 41 -11.97 -2.91 1.42
N ASN A 42 -12.04 -4.00 2.19
CA ASN A 42 -11.48 -5.30 1.82
C ASN A 42 -10.00 -5.24 1.37
N HIS A 43 -9.18 -4.50 2.06
CA HIS A 43 -7.73 -4.37 1.84
C HIS A 43 -7.35 -3.80 0.45
N ILE A 44 -8.26 -3.03 -0.16
CA ILE A 44 -8.05 -2.47 -1.52
C ILE A 44 -7.28 -1.14 -1.47
N LEU A 45 -7.36 -0.41 -0.35
CA LEU A 45 -6.83 0.94 -0.25
C LEU A 45 -5.30 0.95 -0.10
N GLY A 46 -4.62 1.58 -1.07
CA GLY A 46 -3.22 1.97 -0.90
C GLY A 46 -3.10 3.26 -0.07
N TYR A 47 -1.90 3.54 0.45
CA TYR A 47 -1.66 4.65 1.38
C TYR A 47 -2.14 6.03 0.88
N LEU A 48 -2.09 6.29 -0.43
CA LEU A 48 -2.57 7.56 -1.00
C LEU A 48 -4.08 7.71 -0.85
N ARG A 49 -4.82 6.67 -1.23
CA ARG A 49 -6.28 6.65 -1.11
C ARG A 49 -6.69 6.63 0.37
N MET A 50 -6.04 5.81 1.18
CA MET A 50 -6.26 5.73 2.62
C MET A 50 -6.12 7.12 3.27
N THR A 51 -5.05 7.88 2.93
CA THR A 51 -4.87 9.25 3.44
C THR A 51 -6.01 10.17 3.03
N SER A 52 -6.43 10.12 1.75
CA SER A 52 -7.53 10.96 1.27
C SER A 52 -8.84 10.63 1.97
N TRP A 53 -9.15 9.35 2.18
CA TRP A 53 -10.35 8.91 2.87
C TRP A 53 -10.36 9.33 4.34
N ILE A 54 -9.28 9.07 5.08
CA ILE A 54 -9.16 9.44 6.50
C ILE A 54 -9.32 10.95 6.66
N ASN A 55 -8.61 11.75 5.86
CA ASN A 55 -8.68 13.21 5.96
C ASN A 55 -10.06 13.75 5.59
N HIS A 56 -10.72 13.17 4.59
CA HIS A 56 -12.04 13.61 4.16
C HIS A 56 -13.13 13.31 5.20
N PHE A 57 -13.19 12.08 5.69
CA PHE A 57 -14.26 11.67 6.61
C PHE A 57 -14.07 12.13 8.05
N ASN A 58 -12.82 12.22 8.50
CA ASN A 58 -12.54 12.63 9.88
C ASN A 58 -12.16 14.11 10.01
N HIS A 59 -12.20 14.88 8.91
CA HIS A 59 -11.80 16.29 8.88
C HIS A 59 -10.40 16.52 9.49
N THR A 60 -9.49 15.58 9.26
CA THR A 60 -8.10 15.60 9.74
C THR A 60 -7.15 15.97 8.60
N ASN A 61 -5.91 16.33 8.93
CA ASN A 61 -4.91 16.67 7.93
C ASN A 61 -3.62 15.87 8.13
N TYR A 62 -3.72 14.55 8.03
CA TYR A 62 -2.55 13.68 8.10
C TYR A 62 -1.74 13.71 6.82
N SER A 63 -0.41 13.75 6.95
CA SER A 63 0.47 13.68 5.78
C SER A 63 0.55 12.26 5.21
N LYS A 64 0.70 12.15 3.89
CA LYS A 64 0.84 10.87 3.18
C LYS A 64 1.99 10.01 3.71
N LYS A 65 3.12 10.65 4.06
CA LYS A 65 4.29 9.97 4.63
C LYS A 65 3.98 9.38 6.02
N HIS A 66 3.20 10.07 6.83
CA HIS A 66 2.82 9.62 8.16
C HIS A 66 1.93 8.38 8.08
N VAL A 67 0.85 8.44 7.28
CA VAL A 67 -0.06 7.31 7.05
C VAL A 67 0.71 6.10 6.50
N HIS A 68 1.55 6.29 5.49
CA HIS A 68 2.38 5.21 4.93
C HIS A 68 3.28 4.55 5.97
N ARG A 69 3.92 5.33 6.85
CA ARG A 69 4.76 4.81 7.93
C ARG A 69 3.97 3.95 8.92
N ILE A 70 2.75 4.38 9.29
CA ILE A 70 1.89 3.61 10.19
C ILE A 70 1.38 2.34 9.50
N MET A 71 0.90 2.42 8.25
CA MET A 71 0.49 1.25 7.46
C MET A 71 1.61 0.21 7.36
N LYS A 72 2.85 0.64 7.11
CA LYS A 72 4.02 -0.24 7.07
C LYS A 72 4.27 -0.95 8.40
N LYS A 73 4.11 -0.23 9.54
CA LYS A 73 4.23 -0.84 10.88
C LYS A 73 3.12 -1.85 11.18
N LEU A 74 1.92 -1.63 10.66
CA LEU A 74 0.78 -2.53 10.78
C LEU A 74 0.83 -3.73 9.81
N GLY A 75 1.76 -3.71 8.84
CA GLY A 75 1.83 -4.73 7.79
C GLY A 75 0.70 -4.66 6.78
N ILE A 76 -0.03 -3.53 6.72
CA ILE A 76 -1.17 -3.35 5.84
C ILE A 76 -0.70 -2.91 4.44
N HIS A 77 -1.06 -3.68 3.42
CA HIS A 77 -0.72 -3.44 2.02
C HIS A 77 -1.94 -3.65 1.13
N SER A 78 -2.07 -2.83 0.08
CA SER A 78 -3.13 -3.02 -0.92
C SER A 78 -2.95 -4.31 -1.72
N VAL A 79 -4.02 -5.09 -1.85
CA VAL A 79 -4.03 -6.41 -2.52
C VAL A 79 -4.22 -6.31 -4.04
N ILE A 80 -4.54 -5.13 -4.59
CA ILE A 80 -5.02 -4.97 -5.98
C ILE A 80 -4.02 -5.36 -7.08
N ARG A 81 -2.70 -5.41 -6.84
CA ARG A 81 -1.77 -5.68 -7.94
C ARG A 81 -0.91 -6.90 -7.69
N LYS A 82 -1.36 -8.03 -8.27
CA LYS A 82 -0.42 -9.10 -8.61
C LYS A 82 0.50 -8.58 -9.72
N LYS A 83 1.82 -8.74 -9.57
CA LYS A 83 2.78 -8.51 -10.67
C LYS A 83 2.28 -9.26 -11.90
N LYS A 84 2.16 -8.58 -13.04
CA LYS A 84 1.95 -9.28 -14.32
C LYS A 84 3.07 -10.30 -14.48
N LYS A 85 2.73 -11.55 -14.76
CA LYS A 85 3.72 -12.57 -15.10
C LYS A 85 4.56 -12.01 -16.25
N LYS A 86 5.88 -12.16 -16.19
CA LYS A 86 6.74 -11.81 -17.32
C LYS A 86 6.24 -12.59 -18.53
N TYR A 87 6.02 -11.89 -19.64
CA TYR A 87 5.72 -12.52 -20.91
C TYR A 87 6.90 -13.46 -21.24
N ILE A 88 6.62 -14.74 -21.37
CA ILE A 88 7.57 -15.67 -21.92
C ILE A 88 7.49 -15.45 -23.42
N TYR A 89 8.51 -14.84 -24.00
CA TYR A 89 8.62 -14.77 -25.45
C TYR A 89 8.84 -16.21 -25.93
N SER A 90 7.79 -16.85 -26.41
CA SER A 90 7.93 -18.05 -27.21
C SER A 90 8.49 -17.62 -28.57
N THR A 91 9.52 -18.25 -29.06
CA THR A 91 9.93 -18.12 -30.45
C THR A 91 8.74 -18.56 -31.31
N PRO A 92 8.20 -17.70 -32.19
CA PRO A 92 7.08 -18.11 -33.03
C PRO A 92 7.55 -19.21 -33.96
N GLU A 93 6.99 -20.41 -33.81
CA GLU A 93 7.30 -21.55 -34.70
C GLU A 93 6.73 -21.35 -36.12
N SER A 94 5.69 -20.49 -36.22
CA SER A 94 5.15 -20.08 -37.52
C SER A 94 4.77 -18.59 -37.49
N ILE A 95 5.37 -17.81 -38.35
CA ILE A 95 4.98 -16.43 -38.60
C ILE A 95 4.05 -16.46 -39.81
N ALA A 96 2.79 -16.13 -39.60
CA ALA A 96 1.87 -15.92 -40.71
C ALA A 96 2.36 -14.73 -41.56
N GLU A 97 2.32 -14.90 -42.89
CA GLU A 97 2.69 -13.84 -43.80
C GLU A 97 1.78 -12.61 -43.62
N ASN A 98 2.40 -11.45 -43.55
CA ASN A 98 1.64 -10.20 -43.36
C ASN A 98 0.97 -9.78 -44.65
N LYS A 99 -0.23 -10.26 -44.91
CA LYS A 99 -1.00 -10.00 -46.15
C LYS A 99 -1.39 -8.53 -46.30
N LEU A 100 -1.58 -7.80 -45.21
CA LEU A 100 -2.02 -6.41 -45.25
C LEU A 100 -0.89 -5.42 -45.52
N CYS A 101 0.40 -5.80 -45.32
CA CYS A 101 1.58 -4.96 -45.49
C CYS A 101 1.44 -3.52 -44.93
N ARG A 102 0.68 -3.35 -43.86
CA ARG A 102 0.28 -2.04 -43.26
C ARG A 102 -0.62 -1.16 -44.13
N ASP A 103 -1.20 -1.71 -45.17
CA ASP A 103 -2.19 -1.01 -45.97
C ASP A 103 -3.60 -1.26 -45.43
N PHE A 104 -4.11 -0.30 -44.65
CA PHE A 104 -5.41 -0.35 -44.00
C PHE A 104 -6.50 0.44 -44.75
N TYR A 105 -6.18 0.98 -45.91
CA TYR A 105 -7.13 1.72 -46.70
C TYR A 105 -7.99 0.75 -47.51
N SER A 106 -9.32 0.91 -47.46
CA SER A 106 -10.28 0.10 -48.17
C SER A 106 -11.37 0.98 -48.78
N ASN A 107 -11.70 0.77 -50.03
CA ASN A 107 -12.74 1.53 -50.72
C ASN A 107 -14.14 0.92 -50.52
N ALA A 108 -14.22 -0.34 -50.13
CA ALA A 108 -15.48 -1.04 -49.92
C ALA A 108 -15.45 -1.92 -48.66
N PRO A 109 -16.60 -2.18 -47.99
CA PRO A 109 -16.67 -3.12 -46.87
C PRO A 109 -16.30 -4.54 -47.32
N ASN A 110 -15.48 -5.24 -46.49
CA ASN A 110 -14.98 -6.60 -46.73
C ASN A 110 -14.01 -6.77 -47.94
N GLU A 111 -13.30 -5.73 -48.31
CA GLU A 111 -12.29 -5.79 -49.37
C GLU A 111 -10.98 -6.41 -48.90
N LYS A 112 -10.65 -6.29 -47.59
CA LYS A 112 -9.42 -6.81 -46.95
C LYS A 112 -9.72 -7.64 -45.72
#